data_667004cae02e26c6246a0f1e99935289
#
_entry.id   667004cae02e26c6246a0f1e99935289
#
_cell.length_a   1.000
_cell.length_b   1.000
_cell.length_c   1.000
_cell.angle_alpha   90.00
_cell.angle_beta   90.00
_cell.angle_gamma   90.00
#
_symmetry.space_group_name_H-M   'P 1'
#
loop_
_entity.id
_entity.type
_entity.pdbx_description
1 polymer ?
#
loop_
_entity_poly.entity_id
_entity_poly.type
_entity_poly.pdbx_seq_one_letter_code
_entity_poly.pdbx_strand_id
1 'polypeptide(L)'
;MVSRKVVFFSSILATAVSCFTLGLIHARGGDASVRAAYDARLDALRDEVHRELGKDPVPEGTTGERARPSVGRASMSPSRAEMVAEIKQELQSEMGLLPVHLLRERRSSFVELYADDNLGKTNYGTAGYLGGGYFVTVKHAVVALKDDDNRQGVRKIIAIKVVYKGKEIPAKLVDAGDAEVEVDNGDWAIIKTRELDLPPLIVDTAFPYNFADPIFRLGNDYSKGIIVSTGYVGQKTPGGLVTCLTDGHPGVSGGGVLDQRGHLVGVPIGRMQGDYRFSFILPMRAEMLRKVPAFDEPEAAVAVASLR
;
A
#
# COMPACT_ATOMS: atom_id res chain seq x y z
N MET A 1 37.42 -40.38 36.15
CA MET A 1 37.37 -40.53 34.66
C MET A 1 36.22 -39.70 34.16
N VAL A 2 36.46 -38.51 33.64
CA VAL A 2 35.40 -37.64 33.10
C VAL A 2 34.96 -38.23 31.76
N SER A 3 33.67 -38.47 31.61
CA SER A 3 33.11 -39.10 30.41
C SER A 3 33.40 -38.24 29.16
N ARG A 4 33.92 -38.86 28.08
CA ARG A 4 34.16 -38.20 26.78
C ARG A 4 32.95 -37.40 26.23
N LYS A 5 31.73 -37.80 26.60
CA LYS A 5 30.48 -37.12 26.25
C LYS A 5 30.36 -35.74 26.93
N VAL A 6 30.80 -35.60 28.18
CA VAL A 6 30.74 -34.31 28.91
C VAL A 6 31.70 -33.30 28.29
N VAL A 7 32.90 -33.73 27.89
CA VAL A 7 33.86 -32.82 27.23
C VAL A 7 33.37 -32.36 25.86
N PHE A 8 32.72 -33.24 25.10
CA PHE A 8 32.18 -32.91 23.78
C PHE A 8 31.00 -31.89 23.88
N PHE A 9 30.06 -32.07 24.81
CA PHE A 9 28.97 -31.13 25.05
C PHE A 9 29.47 -29.76 25.54
N SER A 10 30.45 -29.73 26.42
CA SER A 10 31.04 -28.47 26.91
C SER A 10 31.77 -27.71 25.79
N SER A 11 32.39 -28.41 24.86
CA SER A 11 33.07 -27.79 23.70
C SER A 11 32.07 -27.16 22.73
N ILE A 12 30.97 -27.84 22.42
CA ILE A 12 29.92 -27.31 21.54
C ILE A 12 29.25 -26.08 22.15
N LEU A 13 28.96 -26.11 23.44
CA LEU A 13 28.32 -24.99 24.13
C LEU A 13 29.26 -23.76 24.16
N ALA A 14 30.53 -23.93 24.41
CA ALA A 14 31.52 -22.85 24.39
C ALA A 14 31.66 -22.22 23.00
N THR A 15 31.63 -23.02 21.93
CA THR A 15 31.70 -22.52 20.55
C THR A 15 30.41 -21.74 20.19
N ALA A 16 29.23 -22.23 20.55
CA ALA A 16 27.96 -21.56 20.31
C ALA A 16 27.86 -20.20 21.03
N VAL A 17 28.32 -20.13 22.30
CA VAL A 17 28.35 -18.86 23.05
C VAL A 17 29.33 -17.88 22.44
N SER A 18 30.52 -18.34 22.00
CA SER A 18 31.51 -17.46 21.33
C SER A 18 30.98 -16.90 20.01
N CYS A 19 30.31 -17.71 19.18
CA CYS A 19 29.72 -17.24 17.93
C CYS A 19 28.59 -16.24 18.16
N PHE A 20 27.78 -16.46 19.18
CA PHE A 20 26.68 -15.54 19.53
C PHE A 20 27.20 -14.20 20.06
N THR A 21 28.22 -14.20 20.92
CA THR A 21 28.84 -12.97 21.43
C THR A 21 29.58 -12.19 20.36
N LEU A 22 30.31 -12.87 19.46
CA LEU A 22 30.93 -12.23 18.30
C LEU A 22 29.92 -11.63 17.34
N GLY A 23 28.78 -12.31 17.09
CA GLY A 23 27.68 -11.80 16.29
C GLY A 23 27.03 -10.55 16.89
N LEU A 24 26.83 -10.52 18.22
CA LEU A 24 26.30 -9.35 18.93
C LEU A 24 27.27 -8.15 18.93
N ILE A 25 28.59 -8.39 19.04
CA ILE A 25 29.60 -7.33 18.98
C ILE A 25 29.67 -6.76 17.55
N HIS A 26 29.59 -7.60 16.52
CA HIS A 26 29.61 -7.16 15.13
C HIS A 26 28.34 -6.37 14.75
N ALA A 27 27.16 -6.81 15.20
CA ALA A 27 25.91 -6.10 14.99
C ALA A 27 25.89 -4.71 15.68
N ARG A 28 26.46 -4.61 16.89
CA ARG A 28 26.55 -3.32 17.61
C ARG A 28 27.60 -2.38 17.01
N GLY A 29 28.72 -2.90 16.53
CA GLY A 29 29.79 -2.09 15.90
C GLY A 29 29.35 -1.52 14.54
N GLY A 30 28.62 -2.31 13.73
CA GLY A 30 28.11 -1.88 12.45
C GLY A 30 27.08 -0.75 12.56
N ASP A 31 26.21 -0.82 13.57
CA ASP A 31 25.16 0.17 13.79
C ASP A 31 25.72 1.54 14.22
N ALA A 32 26.77 1.56 15.03
CA ALA A 32 27.42 2.80 15.47
C ALA A 32 28.21 3.50 14.34
N SER A 33 28.89 2.75 13.49
CA SER A 33 29.64 3.31 12.36
C SER A 33 28.72 3.84 11.26
N VAL A 34 27.63 3.15 11.00
CA VAL A 34 26.58 3.58 10.05
C VAL A 34 25.88 4.85 10.57
N ARG A 35 25.53 4.91 11.84
CA ARG A 35 24.96 6.11 12.46
C ARG A 35 25.93 7.30 12.39
N ALA A 36 27.18 7.11 12.76
CA ALA A 36 28.19 8.18 12.68
C ALA A 36 28.38 8.69 11.24
N ALA A 37 28.33 7.82 10.25
CA ALA A 37 28.39 8.21 8.83
C ALA A 37 27.14 8.96 8.38
N TYR A 38 25.97 8.57 8.87
CA TYR A 38 24.70 9.28 8.61
C TYR A 38 24.71 10.67 9.26
N ASP A 39 25.08 10.78 10.51
CA ASP A 39 25.13 12.05 11.25
C ASP A 39 26.12 13.02 10.60
N ALA A 40 27.31 12.54 10.20
CA ALA A 40 28.28 13.36 9.47
C ALA A 40 27.76 13.85 8.11
N ARG A 41 26.96 13.06 7.42
CA ARG A 41 26.35 13.44 6.13
C ARG A 41 25.19 14.42 6.30
N LEU A 42 24.43 14.28 7.38
CA LEU A 42 23.38 15.26 7.75
C LEU A 42 23.96 16.60 8.13
N ASP A 43 25.06 16.64 8.90
CA ASP A 43 25.75 17.86 9.27
C ASP A 43 26.35 18.55 8.04
N ALA A 44 26.97 17.80 7.12
CA ALA A 44 27.50 18.33 5.87
C ALA A 44 26.41 18.95 4.99
N LEU A 45 25.24 18.29 4.87
CA LEU A 45 24.07 18.81 4.15
C LEU A 45 23.51 20.08 4.83
N ARG A 46 23.48 20.09 6.15
CA ARG A 46 23.03 21.27 6.92
C ARG A 46 23.94 22.48 6.69
N ASP A 47 25.25 22.26 6.70
CA ASP A 47 26.23 23.31 6.44
C ASP A 47 26.18 23.81 5.00
N GLU A 48 25.90 22.94 4.04
CA GLU A 48 25.73 23.30 2.63
C GLU A 48 24.46 24.14 2.44
N VAL A 49 23.33 23.76 3.04
CA VAL A 49 22.08 24.52 3.03
C VAL A 49 22.27 25.88 3.69
N HIS A 50 22.96 25.97 4.82
CA HIS A 50 23.24 27.25 5.46
C HIS A 50 24.19 28.15 4.63
N ARG A 51 25.12 27.53 3.90
CA ARG A 51 26.03 28.27 3.00
C ARG A 51 25.28 28.81 1.77
N GLU A 52 24.34 28.07 1.23
CA GLU A 52 23.53 28.52 0.10
C GLU A 52 22.50 29.58 0.53
N LEU A 53 21.86 29.42 1.70
CA LEU A 53 20.94 30.42 2.26
C LEU A 53 21.63 31.73 2.73
N GLY A 54 22.94 31.68 3.02
CA GLY A 54 23.74 32.85 3.42
C GLY A 54 24.31 33.65 2.26
N LYS A 55 24.06 33.22 1.01
CA LYS A 55 24.60 33.90 -0.19
C LYS A 55 23.68 34.95 -0.79
N ASP A 56 22.55 35.28 -0.21
CA ASP A 56 21.72 36.39 -0.65
C ASP A 56 22.42 37.71 -0.31
N PRO A 57 22.91 38.49 -1.28
CA PRO A 57 23.46 39.82 -1.00
C PRO A 57 22.30 40.76 -0.68
N VAL A 58 22.28 41.26 0.54
CA VAL A 58 21.50 42.47 0.86
C VAL A 58 22.09 43.62 0.04
N PRO A 59 21.37 44.24 -0.87
CA PRO A 59 21.88 45.44 -1.54
C PRO A 59 21.73 46.63 -0.59
N GLU A 60 22.85 47.06 0.01
CA GLU A 60 22.94 48.39 0.58
C GLU A 60 22.79 49.46 -0.51
N GLY A 61 21.91 50.40 -0.25
CA GLY A 61 21.54 51.44 -1.17
C GLY A 61 22.70 52.37 -1.58
N THR A 62 22.76 52.67 -2.85
CA THR A 62 23.36 53.88 -3.35
C THR A 62 22.48 54.50 -4.43
N THR A 63 22.22 55.76 -4.22
CA THR A 63 21.48 56.70 -5.03
C THR A 63 22.07 56.89 -6.43
N GLY A 64 21.19 56.97 -7.42
CA GLY A 64 21.37 57.77 -8.61
C GLY A 64 21.77 57.03 -9.88
N GLU A 65 20.85 56.84 -10.77
CA GLU A 65 20.90 57.36 -12.16
C GLU A 65 19.92 56.62 -13.09
N ARG A 66 19.22 57.40 -13.87
CA ARG A 66 18.21 56.93 -14.83
C ARG A 66 18.84 56.09 -15.94
N ALA A 67 18.37 54.85 -16.14
CA ALA A 67 18.54 54.14 -17.38
C ALA A 67 17.26 53.36 -17.75
N ARG A 68 17.00 53.35 -19.04
CA ARG A 68 15.82 52.92 -19.78
C ARG A 68 15.35 51.48 -19.51
N PRO A 69 14.05 51.17 -19.72
CA PRO A 69 13.53 49.84 -19.52
C PRO A 69 13.99 48.88 -20.64
N SER A 70 14.86 47.98 -20.32
CA SER A 70 15.03 46.75 -21.11
C SER A 70 13.97 45.76 -20.70
N VAL A 71 13.15 45.33 -21.67
CA VAL A 71 12.20 44.21 -21.50
C VAL A 71 13.02 42.94 -21.37
N GLY A 72 13.49 42.67 -20.17
CA GLY A 72 14.09 41.43 -19.77
C GLY A 72 12.97 40.48 -19.33
N ARG A 73 12.86 39.36 -20.00
CA ARG A 73 12.07 38.19 -19.55
C ARG A 73 12.49 37.89 -18.10
N ALA A 74 11.66 38.30 -17.14
CA ALA A 74 11.83 37.89 -15.75
C ALA A 74 11.68 36.38 -15.69
N SER A 75 12.79 35.66 -15.53
CA SER A 75 12.76 34.29 -15.06
C SER A 75 12.25 34.37 -13.62
N MET A 76 10.98 34.09 -13.41
CA MET A 76 10.42 33.98 -12.06
C MET A 76 11.14 32.82 -11.39
N SER A 77 12.05 33.13 -10.48
CA SER A 77 12.59 32.11 -9.58
C SER A 77 11.43 31.52 -8.78
N PRO A 78 11.35 30.19 -8.67
CA PRO A 78 10.27 29.55 -7.91
C PRO A 78 10.25 30.07 -6.48
N SER A 79 9.07 30.28 -5.94
CA SER A 79 8.92 30.71 -4.55
C SER A 79 9.51 29.65 -3.60
N ARG A 80 9.92 30.04 -2.40
CA ARG A 80 10.40 29.09 -1.38
C ARG A 80 9.39 27.98 -1.12
N ALA A 81 8.09 28.27 -1.17
CA ALA A 81 7.03 27.29 -0.98
C ALA A 81 6.98 26.28 -2.13
N GLU A 82 7.16 26.74 -3.38
CA GLU A 82 7.23 25.87 -4.56
C GLU A 82 8.46 24.96 -4.52
N MET A 83 9.65 25.50 -4.19
CA MET A 83 10.85 24.67 -4.02
C MET A 83 10.70 23.61 -2.92
N VAL A 84 10.12 23.97 -1.78
CA VAL A 84 9.87 23.02 -0.70
C VAL A 84 8.87 21.93 -1.14
N ALA A 85 7.85 22.31 -1.90
CA ALA A 85 6.88 21.34 -2.43
C ALA A 85 7.53 20.38 -3.45
N GLU A 86 8.37 20.91 -4.35
CA GLU A 86 9.13 20.14 -5.34
C GLU A 86 10.11 19.18 -4.67
N ILE A 87 10.94 19.64 -3.73
CA ILE A 87 11.87 18.81 -2.96
C ILE A 87 11.09 17.70 -2.20
N LYS A 88 9.97 18.05 -1.59
CA LYS A 88 9.12 17.06 -0.90
C LYS A 88 8.58 16.02 -1.86
N GLN A 89 8.13 16.41 -3.03
CA GLN A 89 7.63 15.51 -4.05
C GLN A 89 8.74 14.61 -4.60
N GLU A 90 9.91 15.16 -4.86
CA GLU A 90 11.08 14.41 -5.31
C GLU A 90 11.53 13.39 -4.26
N LEU A 91 11.66 13.79 -3.00
CA LEU A 91 11.97 12.89 -1.90
C LEU A 91 10.91 11.77 -1.73
N GLN A 92 9.64 12.10 -1.92
CA GLN A 92 8.57 11.10 -1.87
C GLN A 92 8.67 10.09 -3.02
N SER A 93 8.98 10.54 -4.24
CA SER A 93 9.13 9.67 -5.41
C SER A 93 10.38 8.81 -5.34
N GLU A 94 11.52 9.41 -4.98
CA GLU A 94 12.81 8.71 -4.95
C GLU A 94 13.00 7.78 -3.74
N MET A 95 12.46 8.16 -2.58
CA MET A 95 12.63 7.42 -1.34
C MET A 95 11.45 6.53 -0.97
N GLY A 96 10.35 6.57 -1.73
CA GLY A 96 9.13 5.82 -1.41
C GLY A 96 8.59 6.15 -0.02
N LEU A 97 8.70 7.41 0.42
CA LEU A 97 8.33 7.82 1.77
C LEU A 97 6.87 7.48 2.07
N LEU A 98 6.66 6.84 3.21
CA LEU A 98 5.36 6.43 3.68
C LEU A 98 4.49 7.68 3.99
N PRO A 99 3.37 7.90 3.28
CA PRO A 99 2.47 9.02 3.55
C PRO A 99 1.59 8.71 4.76
N VAL A 100 2.19 8.71 5.96
CA VAL A 100 1.59 8.22 7.22
C VAL A 100 0.23 8.85 7.50
N HIS A 101 0.10 10.17 7.30
CA HIS A 101 -1.17 10.86 7.56
C HIS A 101 -2.27 10.35 6.64
N LEU A 102 -1.99 10.27 5.35
CA LEU A 102 -2.90 9.77 4.32
C LEU A 102 -3.32 8.32 4.56
N LEU A 103 -2.35 7.46 4.93
CA LEU A 103 -2.64 6.05 5.22
C LEU A 103 -3.50 5.86 6.48
N ARG A 104 -3.32 6.71 7.49
CA ARG A 104 -4.19 6.73 8.67
C ARG A 104 -5.63 7.12 8.32
N GLU A 105 -5.79 8.10 7.44
CA GLU A 105 -7.10 8.51 6.93
C GLU A 105 -7.74 7.39 6.11
N ARG A 106 -7.01 6.85 5.13
CA ARG A 106 -7.50 5.78 4.23
C ARG A 106 -7.78 4.47 4.93
N ARG A 107 -7.13 4.19 6.06
CA ARG A 107 -7.42 2.99 6.85
C ARG A 107 -8.90 2.87 7.21
N SER A 108 -9.57 3.98 7.50
CA SER A 108 -10.99 4.00 7.85
C SER A 108 -11.94 3.65 6.69
N SER A 109 -11.44 3.69 5.44
CA SER A 109 -12.20 3.29 4.25
C SER A 109 -12.27 1.77 4.07
N PHE A 110 -11.56 0.98 4.88
CA PHE A 110 -11.54 -0.48 4.78
C PHE A 110 -12.23 -1.12 5.99
N VAL A 111 -12.92 -2.21 5.72
CA VAL A 111 -13.64 -2.99 6.72
C VAL A 111 -13.28 -4.47 6.61
N GLU A 112 -13.39 -5.19 7.72
CA GLU A 112 -13.31 -6.65 7.73
C GLU A 112 -14.54 -7.22 7.05
N LEU A 113 -14.32 -8.27 6.24
CA LEU A 113 -15.34 -8.98 5.48
C LEU A 113 -15.41 -10.43 5.98
N TYR A 114 -16.62 -10.92 6.18
CA TYR A 114 -16.89 -12.32 6.49
C TYR A 114 -17.98 -12.86 5.57
N ALA A 115 -17.83 -14.10 5.12
CA ALA A 115 -18.83 -14.78 4.33
C ALA A 115 -19.02 -16.22 4.82
N ASP A 116 -20.22 -16.54 5.25
CA ASP A 116 -20.58 -17.85 5.76
C ASP A 116 -21.09 -18.73 4.62
N ASP A 117 -20.70 -19.99 4.60
CA ASP A 117 -21.15 -20.97 3.62
C ASP A 117 -22.17 -21.96 4.18
N ASN A 118 -22.76 -22.75 3.28
CA ASN A 118 -23.73 -23.81 3.61
C ASN A 118 -23.11 -25.04 4.33
N LEU A 119 -21.78 -25.09 4.48
CA LEU A 119 -21.05 -26.17 5.15
C LEU A 119 -20.57 -25.75 6.53
N GLY A 120 -20.94 -24.53 6.99
CA GLY A 120 -20.56 -24.00 8.32
C GLY A 120 -19.15 -23.44 8.35
N LYS A 121 -18.51 -23.17 7.21
CA LYS A 121 -17.23 -22.48 7.14
C LYS A 121 -17.45 -20.99 6.92
N THR A 122 -16.57 -20.17 7.47
CA THR A 122 -16.56 -18.74 7.27
C THR A 122 -15.28 -18.34 6.56
N ASN A 123 -15.41 -17.72 5.38
CA ASN A 123 -14.32 -16.99 4.74
C ASN A 123 -14.16 -15.64 5.41
N TYR A 124 -12.95 -15.15 5.50
CA TYR A 124 -12.68 -13.79 5.93
C TYR A 124 -11.75 -13.09 4.95
N GLY A 125 -11.95 -11.80 4.82
CA GLY A 125 -11.21 -10.95 3.91
C GLY A 125 -11.34 -9.48 4.29
N THR A 126 -11.15 -8.64 3.33
CA THR A 126 -11.26 -7.18 3.45
C THR A 126 -12.17 -6.64 2.36
N ALA A 127 -12.80 -5.49 2.61
CA ALA A 127 -13.54 -4.75 1.59
C ALA A 127 -13.22 -3.26 1.68
N GLY A 128 -13.03 -2.60 0.53
CA GLY A 128 -12.76 -1.17 0.40
C GLY A 128 -14.04 -0.40 0.04
N TYR A 129 -14.34 0.67 0.78
CA TYR A 129 -15.57 1.46 0.62
C TYR A 129 -15.48 2.42 -0.57
N LEU A 130 -16.45 2.33 -1.46
CA LEU A 130 -16.56 3.14 -2.69
C LEU A 130 -17.61 4.28 -2.60
N GLY A 131 -18.33 4.38 -1.47
CA GLY A 131 -19.43 5.33 -1.30
C GLY A 131 -20.82 4.69 -1.49
N GLY A 132 -21.88 5.32 -0.96
CA GLY A 132 -23.26 4.89 -1.12
C GLY A 132 -23.60 3.48 -0.63
N GLY A 133 -22.78 2.93 0.27
CA GLY A 133 -22.91 1.56 0.76
C GLY A 133 -22.22 0.50 -0.13
N TYR A 134 -21.53 0.90 -1.18
CA TYR A 134 -20.82 -0.01 -2.08
C TYR A 134 -19.37 -0.26 -1.62
N PHE A 135 -18.90 -1.49 -1.82
CA PHE A 135 -17.56 -1.89 -1.50
C PHE A 135 -16.98 -2.76 -2.62
N VAL A 136 -15.69 -2.62 -2.87
CA VAL A 136 -14.92 -3.55 -3.70
C VAL A 136 -14.25 -4.59 -2.81
N THR A 137 -14.22 -5.82 -3.28
CA THR A 137 -13.52 -6.95 -2.65
C THR A 137 -13.14 -7.98 -3.72
N VAL A 138 -12.70 -9.16 -3.32
CA VAL A 138 -12.42 -10.28 -4.22
C VAL A 138 -13.59 -11.25 -4.31
N LYS A 139 -13.74 -11.92 -5.46
CA LYS A 139 -14.81 -12.88 -5.70
C LYS A 139 -14.69 -14.11 -4.80
N HIS A 140 -13.48 -14.67 -4.65
CA HIS A 140 -13.27 -15.87 -3.83
C HIS A 140 -13.63 -15.68 -2.35
N ALA A 141 -13.68 -14.44 -1.85
CA ALA A 141 -14.14 -14.19 -0.48
C ALA A 141 -15.67 -14.26 -0.33
N VAL A 142 -16.44 -13.98 -1.38
CA VAL A 142 -17.92 -13.81 -1.33
C VAL A 142 -18.69 -14.76 -2.27
N VAL A 143 -17.99 -15.53 -3.09
CA VAL A 143 -18.55 -16.56 -3.98
C VAL A 143 -17.68 -17.81 -3.85
N ALA A 144 -18.29 -18.98 -3.74
CA ALA A 144 -17.56 -20.24 -3.82
C ALA A 144 -17.02 -20.44 -5.23
N LEU A 145 -15.71 -20.65 -5.38
CA LEU A 145 -15.08 -20.96 -6.66
C LEU A 145 -15.02 -22.47 -6.91
N LYS A 146 -14.71 -22.88 -8.14
CA LYS A 146 -14.67 -24.31 -8.52
C LYS A 146 -13.66 -25.14 -7.74
N ASP A 147 -12.52 -24.53 -7.38
CA ASP A 147 -11.47 -25.21 -6.60
C ASP A 147 -11.88 -25.49 -5.14
N ASP A 148 -12.98 -24.87 -4.70
CA ASP A 148 -13.59 -25.11 -3.39
C ASP A 148 -14.46 -26.37 -3.35
N ASP A 149 -14.62 -27.10 -4.45
CA ASP A 149 -15.43 -28.32 -4.54
C ASP A 149 -14.83 -29.43 -3.65
N ASN A 150 -15.33 -29.47 -2.44
CA ASN A 150 -15.01 -30.53 -1.50
C ASN A 150 -15.88 -31.73 -1.73
N ARG A 151 -15.36 -32.94 -1.44
CA ARG A 151 -16.06 -34.24 -1.43
C ARG A 151 -17.33 -34.24 -0.54
N GLN A 152 -17.64 -33.14 0.16
CA GLN A 152 -18.78 -32.99 1.08
C GLN A 152 -20.02 -32.32 0.46
N GLY A 153 -19.99 -31.98 -0.83
CA GLY A 153 -21.10 -31.31 -1.53
C GLY A 153 -20.70 -29.96 -2.13
N VAL A 154 -21.59 -29.39 -2.94
CA VAL A 154 -21.36 -28.08 -3.60
C VAL A 154 -21.35 -26.98 -2.55
N ARG A 155 -20.21 -26.33 -2.39
CA ARG A 155 -20.05 -25.18 -1.50
C ARG A 155 -20.81 -23.98 -2.05
N LYS A 156 -21.55 -23.27 -1.21
CA LYS A 156 -22.30 -22.08 -1.56
C LYS A 156 -22.23 -21.06 -0.43
N ILE A 157 -21.87 -19.83 -0.73
CA ILE A 157 -21.95 -18.72 0.23
C ILE A 157 -23.42 -18.36 0.45
N ILE A 158 -23.85 -18.32 1.72
CA ILE A 158 -25.23 -18.07 2.15
C ILE A 158 -25.40 -16.73 2.84
N ALA A 159 -24.35 -16.15 3.40
CA ALA A 159 -24.38 -14.85 4.04
C ALA A 159 -23.06 -14.10 3.83
N ILE A 160 -23.14 -12.80 3.59
CA ILE A 160 -22.00 -11.89 3.49
C ILE A 160 -22.21 -10.76 4.51
N LYS A 161 -21.17 -10.43 5.27
CA LYS A 161 -21.21 -9.41 6.31
C LYS A 161 -19.92 -8.58 6.28
N VAL A 162 -20.02 -7.30 6.61
CA VAL A 162 -18.89 -6.43 6.92
C VAL A 162 -18.93 -6.02 8.38
N VAL A 163 -17.78 -5.81 9.01
CA VAL A 163 -17.70 -5.34 10.39
C VAL A 163 -17.45 -3.84 10.42
N TYR A 164 -18.40 -3.10 10.96
CA TYR A 164 -18.32 -1.65 11.13
C TYR A 164 -18.60 -1.24 12.57
N LYS A 165 -17.64 -0.54 13.20
CA LYS A 165 -17.71 -0.13 14.61
C LYS A 165 -18.07 -1.32 15.55
N GLY A 166 -17.46 -2.48 15.30
CA GLY A 166 -17.68 -3.71 16.08
C GLY A 166 -19.02 -4.41 15.85
N LYS A 167 -19.81 -3.99 14.83
CA LYS A 167 -21.10 -4.60 14.48
C LYS A 167 -21.03 -5.24 13.11
N GLU A 168 -21.59 -6.43 12.99
CA GLU A 168 -21.80 -7.11 11.71
C GLU A 168 -22.95 -6.43 10.95
N ILE A 169 -22.67 -6.00 9.72
CA ILE A 169 -23.63 -5.37 8.80
C ILE A 169 -23.81 -6.30 7.62
N PRO A 170 -25.03 -6.78 7.35
CA PRO A 170 -25.32 -7.64 6.19
C PRO A 170 -24.99 -6.93 4.88
N ALA A 171 -24.41 -7.69 3.95
CA ALA A 171 -24.10 -7.23 2.60
C ALA A 171 -24.73 -8.16 1.56
N LYS A 172 -24.93 -7.63 0.34
CA LYS A 172 -25.40 -8.39 -0.81
C LYS A 172 -24.39 -8.28 -1.95
N LEU A 173 -24.16 -9.35 -2.66
CA LEU A 173 -23.41 -9.33 -3.91
C LEU A 173 -24.18 -8.51 -4.96
N VAL A 174 -23.51 -7.56 -5.59
CA VAL A 174 -24.06 -6.69 -6.66
C VAL A 174 -23.50 -7.12 -8.02
N ASP A 175 -22.18 -7.34 -8.06
CA ASP A 175 -21.47 -7.73 -9.28
C ASP A 175 -20.22 -8.54 -8.94
N ALA A 176 -19.76 -9.35 -9.90
CA ALA A 176 -18.51 -10.07 -9.76
C ALA A 176 -17.93 -10.37 -11.14
N GLY A 177 -16.62 -10.52 -11.21
CA GLY A 177 -15.94 -11.00 -12.39
C GLY A 177 -16.19 -12.48 -12.67
N ASP A 178 -15.56 -12.99 -13.70
CA ASP A 178 -15.77 -14.33 -14.24
C ASP A 178 -14.81 -15.40 -13.71
N ALA A 179 -13.89 -15.05 -12.79
CA ALA A 179 -12.95 -15.99 -12.21
C ALA A 179 -13.62 -17.29 -11.72
N GLU A 180 -13.03 -18.41 -12.08
CA GLU A 180 -13.42 -19.74 -11.59
C GLU A 180 -12.46 -20.27 -10.52
N VAL A 181 -11.27 -19.69 -10.44
CA VAL A 181 -10.19 -20.03 -9.49
C VAL A 181 -9.64 -18.76 -8.84
N GLU A 182 -8.94 -18.91 -7.72
CA GLU A 182 -8.21 -17.80 -7.10
C GLU A 182 -7.04 -17.32 -7.98
N VAL A 183 -6.59 -16.10 -7.75
CA VAL A 183 -5.47 -15.47 -8.49
C VAL A 183 -5.75 -15.39 -10.00
N ASP A 184 -6.95 -15.01 -10.33
CA ASP A 184 -7.43 -14.80 -11.70
C ASP A 184 -7.79 -13.31 -11.93
N ASN A 185 -7.71 -12.88 -13.17
CA ASN A 185 -8.04 -11.50 -13.57
C ASN A 185 -9.53 -11.13 -13.37
N GLY A 186 -10.42 -12.13 -13.30
CA GLY A 186 -11.82 -11.98 -12.97
C GLY A 186 -12.14 -12.11 -11.48
N ASP A 187 -11.14 -12.19 -10.58
CA ASP A 187 -11.36 -12.42 -9.15
C ASP A 187 -11.65 -11.12 -8.39
N TRP A 188 -12.72 -10.44 -8.78
CA TRP A 188 -13.24 -9.25 -8.12
C TRP A 188 -14.73 -9.34 -7.84
N ALA A 189 -15.21 -8.60 -6.86
CA ALA A 189 -16.63 -8.48 -6.55
C ALA A 189 -16.97 -7.09 -6.00
N ILE A 190 -18.19 -6.64 -6.29
CA ILE A 190 -18.83 -5.49 -5.68
C ILE A 190 -19.93 -6.00 -4.76
N ILE A 191 -19.90 -5.57 -3.51
CA ILE A 191 -20.96 -5.85 -2.55
C ILE A 191 -21.61 -4.55 -2.09
N LYS A 192 -22.83 -4.63 -1.59
CA LYS A 192 -23.60 -3.49 -1.09
C LYS A 192 -24.17 -3.77 0.28
N THR A 193 -23.99 -2.81 1.18
CA THR A 193 -24.66 -2.73 2.49
C THR A 193 -25.65 -1.58 2.49
N ARG A 194 -26.28 -1.29 3.64
CA ARG A 194 -26.80 0.06 3.91
C ARG A 194 -25.64 1.06 3.87
N GLU A 195 -25.93 2.32 3.63
CA GLU A 195 -24.92 3.36 3.69
C GLU A 195 -24.25 3.43 5.08
N LEU A 196 -22.93 3.60 5.08
CA LEU A 196 -22.10 3.69 6.29
C LEU A 196 -21.34 5.02 6.28
N ASP A 197 -21.10 5.54 7.48
CA ASP A 197 -20.31 6.75 7.71
C ASP A 197 -18.80 6.39 7.61
N LEU A 198 -18.35 6.20 6.37
CA LEU A 198 -16.97 5.88 6.00
C LEU A 198 -16.50 6.83 4.89
N PRO A 199 -15.24 7.27 4.90
CA PRO A 199 -14.70 8.05 3.78
C PRO A 199 -14.59 7.15 2.53
N PRO A 200 -15.15 7.56 1.37
CA PRO A 200 -15.02 6.79 0.15
C PRO A 200 -13.58 6.83 -0.38
N LEU A 201 -13.16 5.73 -0.99
CA LEU A 201 -11.88 5.64 -1.68
C LEU A 201 -11.95 6.39 -3.01
N ILE A 202 -10.90 7.14 -3.31
CA ILE A 202 -10.68 7.68 -4.66
C ILE A 202 -10.03 6.56 -5.46
N VAL A 203 -10.61 6.22 -6.62
CA VAL A 203 -10.13 5.12 -7.47
C VAL A 203 -9.38 5.67 -8.66
N ASP A 204 -8.19 5.16 -8.93
CA ASP A 204 -7.43 5.42 -10.15
C ASP A 204 -7.36 4.14 -11.00
N THR A 205 -8.15 4.10 -12.08
CA THR A 205 -8.19 2.99 -13.03
C THR A 205 -7.11 3.08 -14.12
N ALA A 206 -6.34 4.16 -14.15
CA ALA A 206 -5.32 4.44 -15.15
C ALA A 206 -3.89 4.37 -14.58
N PHE A 207 -3.72 3.89 -13.35
CA PHE A 207 -2.40 3.78 -12.73
C PHE A 207 -1.46 2.91 -13.57
N PRO A 208 -0.25 3.39 -13.92
CA PRO A 208 0.60 2.73 -14.93
C PRO A 208 1.29 1.46 -14.44
N TYR A 209 1.46 1.26 -13.14
CA TYR A 209 2.21 0.14 -12.54
C TYR A 209 3.61 0.00 -13.15
N ASN A 210 4.44 1.02 -13.04
CA ASN A 210 5.83 0.93 -13.45
C ASN A 210 6.63 0.09 -12.44
N PHE A 211 7.67 -0.58 -12.92
CA PHE A 211 8.58 -1.33 -12.05
C PHE A 211 9.14 -0.44 -10.93
N ALA A 212 9.10 -0.95 -9.70
CA ALA A 212 9.52 -0.30 -8.48
C ALA A 212 8.66 0.89 -8.01
N ASP A 213 7.49 1.18 -8.64
CA ASP A 213 6.54 2.14 -8.07
C ASP A 213 6.21 1.73 -6.62
N PRO A 214 6.30 2.64 -5.63
CA PRO A 214 5.93 2.32 -4.26
C PRO A 214 4.42 2.20 -4.12
N ILE A 215 3.98 1.19 -3.40
CA ILE A 215 2.59 0.89 -3.13
C ILE A 215 2.36 0.58 -1.65
N PHE A 216 1.13 0.85 -1.20
CA PHE A 216 0.71 0.66 0.19
C PHE A 216 -0.52 -0.24 0.20
N ARG A 217 -0.40 -1.41 0.80
CA ARG A 217 -1.50 -2.35 0.93
C ARG A 217 -2.16 -2.18 2.29
N LEU A 218 -3.49 -2.05 2.30
CA LEU A 218 -4.31 -2.06 3.51
C LEU A 218 -5.27 -3.25 3.46
N GLY A 219 -5.28 -4.02 4.52
CA GLY A 219 -6.16 -5.18 4.64
C GLY A 219 -6.14 -5.82 6.03
N ASN A 220 -7.11 -6.69 6.29
CA ASN A 220 -7.27 -7.41 7.55
C ASN A 220 -6.31 -8.61 7.60
N ASP A 221 -5.23 -8.47 8.34
CA ASP A 221 -4.22 -9.51 8.47
C ASP A 221 -4.56 -10.49 9.61
N TYR A 222 -4.83 -11.74 9.26
CA TYR A 222 -5.19 -12.78 10.21
C TYR A 222 -6.25 -12.35 11.24
N SER A 223 -7.26 -11.59 10.82
CA SER A 223 -8.30 -11.03 11.72
C SER A 223 -7.76 -10.15 12.85
N LYS A 224 -6.62 -9.50 12.62
CA LYS A 224 -6.01 -8.54 13.56
C LYS A 224 -6.41 -7.09 13.29
N GLY A 225 -7.40 -6.90 12.44
CA GLY A 225 -7.85 -5.59 11.96
C GLY A 225 -7.04 -5.10 10.76
N ILE A 226 -7.45 -3.94 10.23
CA ILE A 226 -6.83 -3.35 9.05
C ILE A 226 -5.44 -2.84 9.38
N ILE A 227 -4.43 -3.44 8.79
CA ILE A 227 -3.03 -3.05 8.89
C ILE A 227 -2.49 -2.57 7.54
N VAL A 228 -1.37 -1.88 7.57
CA VAL A 228 -0.64 -1.44 6.38
C VAL A 228 0.59 -2.31 6.15
N SER A 229 0.83 -2.68 4.90
CA SER A 229 2.09 -3.24 4.42
C SER A 229 2.58 -2.37 3.27
N THR A 230 3.86 -2.08 3.25
CA THR A 230 4.52 -1.32 2.17
C THR A 230 5.19 -2.27 1.20
N GLY A 231 5.31 -1.86 -0.05
CA GLY A 231 5.99 -2.67 -1.05
C GLY A 231 6.17 -1.93 -2.36
N TYR A 232 6.57 -2.68 -3.36
CA TYR A 232 6.89 -2.14 -4.68
C TYR A 232 6.24 -2.96 -5.77
N VAL A 233 5.85 -2.28 -6.84
CA VAL A 233 5.38 -2.93 -8.07
C VAL A 233 6.52 -3.76 -8.66
N GLY A 234 6.23 -5.01 -8.98
CA GLY A 234 7.11 -5.88 -9.74
C GLY A 234 6.82 -5.82 -11.23
N GLN A 235 6.19 -6.85 -11.75
CA GLN A 235 5.93 -7.00 -13.18
C GLN A 235 4.45 -7.23 -13.49
N LYS A 236 4.00 -6.76 -14.64
CA LYS A 236 2.71 -7.15 -15.19
C LYS A 236 2.81 -8.57 -15.75
N THR A 237 1.84 -9.40 -15.42
CA THR A 237 1.73 -10.74 -15.97
C THR A 237 1.00 -10.71 -17.32
N PRO A 238 1.16 -11.71 -18.19
CA PRO A 238 0.38 -11.82 -19.42
C PRO A 238 -1.14 -11.86 -19.19
N GLY A 239 -1.58 -12.37 -18.04
CA GLY A 239 -2.99 -12.39 -17.63
C GLY A 239 -3.54 -11.08 -17.09
N GLY A 240 -2.75 -9.98 -17.10
CA GLY A 240 -3.19 -8.65 -16.65
C GLY A 240 -3.11 -8.42 -15.15
N LEU A 241 -2.59 -9.37 -14.37
CA LEU A 241 -2.27 -9.16 -12.97
C LEU A 241 -0.91 -8.46 -12.82
N VAL A 242 -0.67 -7.89 -11.66
CA VAL A 242 0.61 -7.28 -11.31
C VAL A 242 1.22 -8.03 -10.13
N THR A 243 2.47 -8.47 -10.26
CA THR A 243 3.22 -8.98 -9.11
C THR A 243 3.73 -7.82 -8.28
N CYS A 244 3.76 -7.99 -6.98
CA CYS A 244 4.33 -6.99 -6.09
C CYS A 244 5.09 -7.65 -4.94
N LEU A 245 6.06 -6.93 -4.43
CA LEU A 245 6.82 -7.32 -3.24
C LEU A 245 6.13 -6.74 -2.02
N THR A 246 5.10 -7.43 -1.54
CA THR A 246 4.41 -7.15 -0.26
C THR A 246 4.05 -8.47 0.39
N ASP A 247 4.10 -8.52 1.72
CA ASP A 247 3.71 -9.73 2.45
C ASP A 247 2.25 -10.10 2.17
N GLY A 248 2.03 -11.34 1.76
CA GLY A 248 0.68 -11.88 1.47
C GLY A 248 0.18 -12.74 2.62
N HIS A 249 -0.69 -12.21 3.47
CA HIS A 249 -1.29 -12.93 4.59
C HIS A 249 -2.78 -13.20 4.36
N PRO A 250 -3.34 -14.28 4.92
CA PRO A 250 -4.77 -14.55 4.88
C PRO A 250 -5.58 -13.38 5.49
N GLY A 251 -6.65 -13.00 4.82
CA GLY A 251 -7.54 -11.92 5.23
C GLY A 251 -7.29 -10.59 4.52
N VAL A 252 -6.12 -10.37 3.91
CA VAL A 252 -5.86 -9.16 3.13
C VAL A 252 -6.50 -9.14 1.75
N SER A 253 -6.91 -10.31 1.23
CA SER A 253 -7.66 -10.42 -0.02
C SER A 253 -8.89 -9.52 0.00
N GLY A 254 -9.08 -8.74 -1.06
CA GLY A 254 -10.16 -7.76 -1.15
C GLY A 254 -9.88 -6.42 -0.47
N GLY A 255 -8.74 -6.25 0.18
CA GLY A 255 -8.25 -4.96 0.68
C GLY A 255 -7.90 -4.00 -0.45
N GLY A 256 -7.15 -2.96 -0.15
CA GLY A 256 -6.73 -1.98 -1.15
C GLY A 256 -5.23 -1.92 -1.32
N VAL A 257 -4.83 -1.72 -2.56
CA VAL A 257 -3.49 -1.25 -2.91
C VAL A 257 -3.61 0.22 -3.28
N LEU A 258 -2.90 1.07 -2.54
CA LEU A 258 -2.91 2.51 -2.73
C LEU A 258 -1.59 2.98 -3.34
N ASP A 259 -1.67 4.01 -4.17
CA ASP A 259 -0.49 4.77 -4.62
C ASP A 259 -0.02 5.77 -3.55
N GLN A 260 1.01 6.54 -3.84
CA GLN A 260 1.54 7.58 -2.94
C GLN A 260 0.56 8.73 -2.66
N ARG A 261 -0.47 8.90 -3.49
CA ARG A 261 -1.55 9.89 -3.31
C ARG A 261 -2.73 9.34 -2.52
N GLY A 262 -2.68 8.06 -2.13
CA GLY A 262 -3.74 7.36 -1.44
C GLY A 262 -4.94 7.00 -2.31
N HIS A 263 -4.75 6.94 -3.63
CA HIS A 263 -5.76 6.44 -4.55
C HIS A 263 -5.74 4.93 -4.58
N LEU A 264 -6.91 4.32 -4.62
CA LEU A 264 -7.06 2.89 -4.81
C LEU A 264 -6.73 2.53 -6.26
N VAL A 265 -5.61 1.86 -6.46
CA VAL A 265 -5.13 1.43 -7.77
C VAL A 265 -5.38 -0.04 -8.04
N GLY A 266 -5.52 -0.87 -7.00
CA GLY A 266 -5.73 -2.31 -7.17
C GLY A 266 -6.24 -3.00 -5.92
N VAL A 267 -6.53 -4.28 -6.08
CA VAL A 267 -7.01 -5.17 -5.01
C VAL A 267 -6.04 -6.35 -4.88
N PRO A 268 -5.52 -6.67 -3.69
CA PRO A 268 -4.73 -7.87 -3.48
C PRO A 268 -5.63 -9.09 -3.57
N ILE A 269 -5.28 -10.05 -4.43
CA ILE A 269 -6.09 -11.24 -4.70
C ILE A 269 -5.45 -12.54 -4.25
N GLY A 270 -4.17 -12.54 -3.96
CA GLY A 270 -3.48 -13.75 -3.55
C GLY A 270 -1.98 -13.57 -3.47
N ARG A 271 -1.30 -14.67 -3.19
CA ARG A 271 0.16 -14.71 -3.04
C ARG A 271 0.77 -15.78 -3.93
N MET A 272 2.05 -15.66 -4.19
CA MET A 272 2.80 -16.72 -4.86
C MET A 272 2.93 -17.93 -3.94
N GLN A 273 2.65 -19.12 -4.48
CA GLN A 273 2.83 -20.35 -3.73
C GLN A 273 4.30 -20.54 -3.34
N GLY A 274 4.57 -20.76 -2.05
CA GLY A 274 5.93 -20.97 -1.53
C GLY A 274 6.68 -19.69 -1.16
N ASP A 275 6.24 -18.49 -1.54
CA ASP A 275 6.84 -17.24 -1.10
C ASP A 275 5.81 -16.20 -0.67
N TYR A 276 5.72 -15.98 0.63
CA TYR A 276 4.79 -15.03 1.24
C TYR A 276 5.10 -13.55 0.96
N ARG A 277 6.31 -13.25 0.48
CA ARG A 277 6.74 -11.89 0.17
C ARG A 277 6.24 -11.40 -1.19
N PHE A 278 5.73 -12.31 -2.03
CA PHE A 278 5.17 -11.96 -3.34
C PHE A 278 3.65 -12.11 -3.32
N SER A 279 2.99 -11.04 -3.68
CA SER A 279 1.53 -10.98 -3.84
C SER A 279 1.16 -10.64 -5.28
N PHE A 280 -0.09 -10.98 -5.64
CA PHE A 280 -0.71 -10.57 -6.88
C PHE A 280 -1.72 -9.46 -6.62
N ILE A 281 -1.63 -8.41 -7.41
CA ILE A 281 -2.58 -7.31 -7.44
C ILE A 281 -3.42 -7.46 -8.69
N LEU A 282 -4.72 -7.35 -8.53
CA LEU A 282 -5.67 -7.13 -9.59
C LEU A 282 -5.82 -5.60 -9.78
N PRO A 283 -5.37 -5.01 -10.90
CA PRO A 283 -5.54 -3.59 -11.18
C PRO A 283 -7.01 -3.17 -11.14
N MET A 284 -7.30 -1.98 -10.61
CA MET A 284 -8.64 -1.39 -10.72
C MET A 284 -8.96 -1.08 -12.18
N ARG A 285 -10.15 -1.43 -12.63
CA ARG A 285 -10.63 -1.23 -13.99
C ARG A 285 -12.03 -0.61 -13.99
N ALA A 286 -12.31 0.22 -14.97
CA ALA A 286 -13.61 0.88 -15.10
C ALA A 286 -14.79 -0.11 -15.15
N GLU A 287 -14.59 -1.29 -15.74
CA GLU A 287 -15.63 -2.34 -15.81
C GLU A 287 -16.10 -2.83 -14.44
N MET A 288 -15.21 -2.86 -13.42
CA MET A 288 -15.55 -3.26 -12.06
C MET A 288 -16.51 -2.28 -11.38
N LEU A 289 -16.52 -1.04 -11.84
CA LEU A 289 -17.24 0.07 -11.22
C LEU A 289 -18.60 0.36 -11.90
N ARG A 290 -18.95 -0.30 -12.99
CA ARG A 290 -20.14 -0.04 -13.79
C ARG A 290 -21.46 -0.07 -13.01
N LYS A 291 -21.52 -0.84 -11.92
CA LYS A 291 -22.72 -0.95 -11.08
C LYS A 291 -22.63 -0.14 -9.78
N VAL A 292 -21.63 0.74 -9.68
CA VAL A 292 -21.45 1.66 -8.55
C VAL A 292 -21.85 3.06 -9.00
N PRO A 293 -23.00 3.61 -8.56
CA PRO A 293 -23.54 4.88 -9.09
C PRO A 293 -22.59 6.07 -9.01
N ALA A 294 -21.72 6.12 -8.02
CA ALA A 294 -20.74 7.19 -7.87
C ALA A 294 -19.73 7.27 -9.04
N PHE A 295 -19.66 6.26 -9.91
CA PHE A 295 -18.74 6.18 -11.05
C PHE A 295 -19.48 6.15 -12.40
N ASP A 296 -20.82 6.20 -12.41
CA ASP A 296 -21.65 6.17 -13.64
C ASP A 296 -21.74 7.55 -14.32
N GLU A 297 -21.40 8.65 -13.64
CA GLU A 297 -21.46 9.98 -14.22
C GLU A 297 -20.17 10.31 -15.00
N PRO A 298 -20.25 10.68 -16.29
CA PRO A 298 -19.07 11.00 -17.11
C PRO A 298 -18.28 12.25 -16.64
N GLU A 299 -18.83 13.05 -15.73
CA GLU A 299 -18.15 14.22 -15.16
C GLU A 299 -17.10 13.85 -14.08
N ALA A 300 -17.24 12.72 -13.40
CA ALA A 300 -16.27 12.29 -12.39
C ALA A 300 -14.89 11.97 -13.00
N ALA A 301 -14.85 11.51 -14.24
CA ALA A 301 -13.60 11.21 -14.97
C ALA A 301 -12.84 12.48 -15.38
N VAL A 302 -13.51 13.63 -15.53
CA VAL A 302 -12.90 14.91 -15.95
C VAL A 302 -12.30 15.65 -14.76
N ALA A 303 -12.88 15.52 -13.56
CA ALA A 303 -12.37 16.19 -12.35
C ALA A 303 -11.00 15.66 -11.91
N VAL A 304 -10.68 14.38 -12.18
CA VAL A 304 -9.36 13.78 -11.88
C VAL A 304 -8.32 14.22 -12.90
N ALA A 305 -8.70 14.52 -14.14
CA ALA A 305 -7.78 14.96 -15.19
C ALA A 305 -7.40 16.45 -15.11
N SER A 306 -8.19 17.28 -14.41
CA SER A 306 -7.95 18.74 -14.29
C SER A 306 -7.12 19.15 -13.06
N LEU A 307 -6.68 18.19 -12.25
CA LEU A 307 -5.77 18.38 -11.11
C LEU A 307 -4.32 17.94 -11.40
N ARG A 308 -3.98 17.82 -12.68
CA ARG A 308 -2.60 17.57 -13.15
C ARG A 308 -1.87 18.85 -13.45
#